data_c0a2172d21e8a29f6c99391dff0efb72
#
_entry.id   c0a2172d21e8a29f6c99391dff0efb72
#
_cell.length_a   1.000
_cell.length_b   1.000
_cell.length_c   1.000
_cell.angle_alpha   90.00
_cell.angle_beta   90.00
_cell.angle_gamma   90.00
#
_symmetry.space_group_name_H-M   'P 1'
#
loop_
_entity.id
_entity.type
_entity.pdbx_description
1 polymer ?
#
loop_
_entity_poly.entity_id
_entity_poly.type
_entity_poly.pdbx_seq_one_letter_code
_entity_poly.pdbx_strand_id
1 'polypeptide(L)' 'EILLELVNEDREDLAKSVLKVDYLLEYTSNAVKHRDYIEARESIQKARERIDELKSSGVNVDYLEYLYEGISKKVK' A
#
# COMPACT_ATOMS: atom_id res chain seq x y z
N GLU A 1 -10.26 -29.44 -6.03
CA GLU A 1 -11.05 -28.48 -5.25
C GLU A 1 -10.19 -27.75 -4.21
N ILE A 2 -9.33 -28.47 -3.48
CA ILE A 2 -8.43 -27.88 -2.51
C ILE A 2 -7.47 -26.88 -3.18
N LEU A 3 -6.98 -27.22 -4.36
CA LEU A 3 -6.10 -26.34 -5.12
C LEU A 3 -6.82 -25.07 -5.57
N LEU A 4 -8.09 -25.18 -5.94
CA LEU A 4 -8.89 -24.02 -6.31
C LEU A 4 -9.12 -23.11 -5.12
N GLU A 5 -9.35 -23.68 -3.95
CA GLU A 5 -9.52 -22.90 -2.73
C GLU A 5 -8.24 -22.14 -2.36
N LEU A 6 -7.09 -22.80 -2.49
CA LEU A 6 -5.79 -22.17 -2.22
C LEU A 6 -5.54 -21.00 -3.19
N VAL A 7 -5.85 -21.18 -4.48
CA VAL A 7 -5.69 -20.12 -5.46
C VAL A 7 -6.61 -18.95 -5.14
N ASN A 8 -7.83 -19.22 -4.72
CA ASN A 8 -8.77 -18.17 -4.33
C ASN A 8 -8.30 -17.43 -3.09
N GLU A 9 -7.76 -18.14 -2.09
CA GLU A 9 -7.20 -17.53 -0.89
C GLU A 9 -6.03 -16.62 -1.24
N ASP A 10 -5.14 -17.05 -2.14
CA ASP A 10 -4.01 -16.23 -2.59
C ASP A 10 -4.48 -14.93 -3.24
N ARG A 11 -5.52 -15.01 -4.07
CA ARG A 11 -6.09 -13.83 -4.72
C ARG A 11 -6.72 -12.88 -3.71
N GLU A 12 -7.43 -13.44 -2.72
CA GLU A 12 -8.03 -12.63 -1.67
C GLU A 12 -6.96 -11.94 -0.85
N ASP A 13 -5.88 -12.65 -0.50
CA ASP A 13 -4.78 -12.06 0.25
C ASP A 13 -4.11 -10.93 -0.52
N LEU A 14 -3.88 -11.12 -1.81
CA LEU A 14 -3.30 -10.08 -2.65
C LEU A 14 -4.23 -8.86 -2.74
N ALA A 15 -5.52 -9.10 -2.94
CA ALA A 15 -6.50 -8.01 -2.99
C ALA A 15 -6.55 -7.24 -1.67
N LYS A 16 -6.51 -7.94 -0.55
CA LYS A 16 -6.48 -7.30 0.77
C LYS A 16 -5.21 -6.48 0.96
N SER A 17 -4.07 -6.99 0.48
CA SER A 17 -2.80 -6.26 0.57
C SER A 17 -2.84 -4.98 -0.23
N VAL A 18 -3.41 -5.02 -1.45
CA VAL A 18 -3.58 -3.82 -2.28
C VAL A 18 -4.48 -2.81 -1.57
N LEU A 19 -5.59 -3.26 -0.99
CA LEU A 19 -6.50 -2.38 -0.26
C LEU A 19 -5.83 -1.76 0.96
N LYS A 20 -4.97 -2.50 1.65
CA LYS A 20 -4.20 -1.95 2.77
C LYS A 20 -3.26 -0.85 2.33
N VAL A 21 -2.61 -1.02 1.16
CA VAL A 21 -1.74 0.02 0.62
C VAL A 21 -2.55 1.26 0.30
N ASP A 22 -3.68 1.12 -0.38
CA ASP A 22 -4.57 2.25 -0.66
C ASP A 22 -4.98 2.96 0.62
N TYR A 23 -5.36 2.21 1.64
CA TYR A 23 -5.74 2.76 2.94
C TYR A 23 -4.58 3.54 3.57
N LEU A 24 -3.38 2.96 3.56
CA LEU A 24 -2.21 3.61 4.13
C LEU A 24 -1.86 4.90 3.39
N LEU A 25 -1.97 4.89 2.07
CA LEU A 25 -1.70 6.08 1.26
C LEU A 25 -2.74 7.17 1.54
N GLU A 26 -4.00 6.80 1.64
CA GLU A 26 -5.07 7.73 1.98
C GLU A 26 -4.87 8.29 3.38
N TYR A 27 -4.54 7.44 4.34
CA TYR A 27 -4.24 7.86 5.71
C TYR A 27 -3.09 8.86 5.73
N THR A 28 -2.01 8.56 4.98
CA THR A 28 -0.86 9.46 4.85
C THR A 28 -1.28 10.82 4.30
N SER A 29 -2.10 10.81 3.25
CA SER A 29 -2.59 12.04 2.64
C SER A 29 -3.38 12.88 3.66
N ASN A 30 -4.24 12.23 4.43
CA ASN A 30 -5.01 12.92 5.47
C ASN A 30 -4.12 13.47 6.58
N ALA A 31 -3.10 12.71 6.99
CA ALA A 31 -2.15 13.17 7.99
C ALA A 31 -1.39 14.40 7.51
N VAL A 32 -1.01 14.45 6.25
CA VAL A 32 -0.35 15.62 5.66
C VAL A 32 -1.28 16.82 5.69
N LYS A 33 -2.56 16.64 5.36
CA LYS A 33 -3.55 17.71 5.40
C LYS A 33 -3.72 18.29 6.80
N HIS A 34 -3.59 17.45 7.81
CA HIS A 34 -3.68 17.87 9.21
C HIS A 34 -2.32 18.30 9.78
N ARG A 35 -1.29 18.34 8.95
CA ARG A 35 0.08 18.68 9.32
C ARG A 35 0.68 17.73 10.36
N ASP A 36 0.19 16.50 10.40
CA ASP A 36 0.71 15.46 11.28
C ASP A 36 1.78 14.67 10.51
N TYR A 37 2.95 15.27 10.38
CA TYR A 37 4.03 14.71 9.57
C TYR A 37 4.66 13.47 10.18
N ILE A 38 4.59 13.32 11.49
CA ILE A 38 5.10 12.12 12.17
C ILE A 38 4.29 10.91 11.75
N GLU A 39 2.97 11.00 11.85
CA GLU A 39 2.07 9.94 11.41
C GLU A 39 2.18 9.70 9.90
N ALA A 40 2.30 10.78 9.12
CA ALA A 40 2.46 10.67 7.68
C ALA A 40 3.71 9.87 7.32
N ARG A 41 4.83 10.14 7.97
CA ARG A 41 6.08 9.41 7.73
C ARG A 41 5.95 7.94 8.07
N GLU A 42 5.36 7.63 9.20
CA GLU A 42 5.16 6.24 9.63
C GLU A 42 4.28 5.48 8.66
N SER A 43 3.15 6.07 8.27
CA SER A 43 2.22 5.41 7.36
C SER A 43 2.78 5.27 5.95
N ILE A 44 3.52 6.27 5.45
CA ILE A 44 4.12 6.18 4.11
C ILE A 44 5.20 5.10 4.07
N GLN A 45 5.95 4.94 5.16
CA GLN A 45 6.96 3.88 5.24
C GLN A 45 6.32 2.50 5.22
N LYS A 46 5.23 2.33 5.95
CA LYS A 46 4.48 1.07 5.94
C LYS A 46 3.91 0.77 4.55
N ALA A 47 3.40 1.79 3.87
CA ALA A 47 2.90 1.64 2.51
C ALA A 47 4.01 1.17 1.57
N ARG A 48 5.20 1.74 1.68
CA ARG A 48 6.35 1.34 0.88
C ARG A 48 6.71 -0.13 1.10
N GLU A 49 6.76 -0.56 2.36
CA GLU A 49 7.06 -1.95 2.68
C GLU A 49 6.05 -2.90 2.03
N ARG A 50 4.76 -2.55 2.09
CA ARG A 50 3.71 -3.36 1.47
C ARG A 50 3.84 -3.38 -0.05
N ILE A 51 4.16 -2.25 -0.66
CA ILE A 51 4.37 -2.17 -2.11
C ILE A 51 5.53 -3.07 -2.52
N ASP A 52 6.63 -3.04 -1.77
CA ASP A 52 7.79 -3.90 -2.04
C ASP A 52 7.44 -5.37 -1.93
N GLU A 53 6.66 -5.77 -0.93
CA GLU A 53 6.18 -7.13 -0.78
C GLU A 53 5.33 -7.57 -1.97
N LEU A 54 4.41 -6.73 -2.41
CA LEU A 54 3.56 -7.02 -3.56
C LEU A 54 4.38 -7.15 -4.84
N LYS A 55 5.35 -6.28 -5.03
CA LYS A 55 6.26 -6.32 -6.16
C LYS A 55 7.05 -7.63 -6.19
N SER A 56 7.55 -8.06 -5.04
CA SER A 56 8.26 -9.33 -4.91
C SER A 56 7.38 -10.52 -5.24
N SER A 57 6.08 -10.41 -5.01
CA SER A 57 5.09 -11.45 -5.33
C SER A 57 4.67 -11.44 -6.80
N GLY A 58 5.21 -10.54 -7.61
CA GLY A 58 4.88 -10.44 -9.03
C GLY A 58 3.65 -9.62 -9.35
N VAL A 59 3.12 -8.88 -8.40
CA VAL A 59 1.96 -8.01 -8.62
C VAL A 59 2.42 -6.72 -9.29
N ASN A 60 1.63 -6.23 -10.25
CA ASN A 60 1.90 -4.94 -10.88
C ASN A 60 1.54 -3.82 -9.88
N VAL A 61 2.55 -3.10 -9.44
CA VAL A 61 2.40 -2.04 -8.43
C VAL A 61 2.64 -0.65 -8.99
N ASP A 62 2.68 -0.50 -10.31
CA ASP A 62 2.96 0.79 -10.95
C ASP A 62 2.01 1.88 -10.47
N TYR A 63 0.72 1.58 -10.38
CA TYR A 63 -0.29 2.52 -9.89
C TYR A 63 -0.02 2.91 -8.44
N LEU A 64 0.31 1.92 -7.61
CA LEU A 64 0.59 2.15 -6.19
C LEU A 64 1.87 2.97 -6.01
N GLU A 65 2.90 2.69 -6.80
CA GLU A 65 4.15 3.46 -6.76
C GLU A 65 3.90 4.91 -7.18
N TYR A 66 3.06 5.12 -8.19
CA TYR A 66 2.68 6.45 -8.64
C TYR A 66 2.02 7.24 -7.51
N LEU A 67 1.05 6.64 -6.83
CA LEU A 67 0.39 7.28 -5.70
C LEU A 67 1.36 7.53 -4.54
N TYR A 68 2.22 6.56 -4.26
CA TYR A 68 3.23 6.67 -3.22
C TYR A 68 4.15 7.87 -3.48
N GLU A 69 4.68 7.98 -4.68
CA GLU A 69 5.58 9.09 -5.02
C GLU A 69 4.89 10.44 -4.88
N GLY A 70 3.66 10.55 -5.36
CA GLY A 70 2.90 11.78 -5.26
C GLY A 70 2.68 12.23 -3.82
N ILE A 71 2.39 11.26 -2.94
CA ILE A 71 2.14 11.55 -1.53
C ILE A 71 3.44 11.79 -0.78
N SER A 72 4.50 11.00 -1.08
CA SER A 72 5.77 11.13 -0.39
C SER A 72 6.42 12.50 -0.59
N LYS A 73 6.18 13.13 -1.72
CA LYS A 73 6.66 14.50 -1.98
C LYS A 73 6.03 15.53 -1.05
N LYS A 74 4.86 15.25 -0.53
CA LYS A 74 4.15 16.13 0.39
C LYS A 74 4.55 15.89 1.85
N VAL A 75 5.14 14.75 2.15
CA VAL A 75 5.62 14.40 3.48
C VAL A 75 7.02 14.99 3.64
N LYS A 76 7.20 15.82 4.67
CA LYS A 76 8.49 16.48 4.93
C LYS A 76 9.21 15.91 6.13
#